data_0240cc221c2cb1dd48e1bf232e3c933e
#
_entry.id   0240cc221c2cb1dd48e1bf232e3c933e
#
_cell.length_a   1.000
_cell.length_b   1.000
_cell.length_c   1.000
_cell.angle_alpha   90.00
_cell.angle_beta   90.00
_cell.angle_gamma   90.00
#
_symmetry.space_group_name_H-M   'P 1'
#
loop_
_entity.id
_entity.type
_entity.pdbx_description
1 polymer ?
#
loop_
_entity_poly.entity_id
_entity_poly.type
_entity_poly.pdbx_seq_one_letter_code
_entity_poly.pdbx_strand_id
1 'polypeptide(L)'
;MTELSGERRTIALETTGFMPEVEGDALFVAALAAGKVCPGLPMVEIGSYCGRSTVWFGAAAQICNTLLFAVDHHGGSEENQIGWEWHDPTLVDESTGQLNTLPHFEKTMSRAGLTETVRTVVGDSPTIASTWTQEIAMCFIDGGHARDVAANDYAAWNGHIALGGILAIHDVFTDPALGGQAPYEEIYLAAKNSGKFADVSATGSLRVLTRVK
;
A
#
# COMPACT_ATOMS: atom_id res chain seq x y z
N MET A 1 -3.29 -11.72 17.40
CA MET A 1 -4.21 -10.65 16.91
C MET A 1 -4.40 -10.94 15.44
N THR A 2 -5.63 -11.10 14.99
CA THR A 2 -5.96 -11.56 13.63
C THR A 2 -6.72 -10.50 12.82
N GLU A 3 -7.08 -9.39 13.45
CA GLU A 3 -7.82 -8.29 12.85
C GLU A 3 -7.56 -6.97 13.58
N LEU A 4 -7.75 -5.86 12.89
CA LEU A 4 -7.80 -4.54 13.49
C LEU A 4 -9.13 -4.37 14.21
N SER A 5 -9.13 -3.84 15.44
CA SER A 5 -10.34 -3.69 16.25
C SER A 5 -10.50 -2.26 16.77
N GLY A 6 -11.69 -2.00 17.37
CA GLY A 6 -11.98 -0.74 18.04
C GLY A 6 -12.12 0.45 17.10
N GLU A 7 -11.81 1.64 17.61
CA GLU A 7 -12.00 2.92 16.92
C GLU A 7 -11.24 3.00 15.58
N ARG A 8 -10.04 2.44 15.51
CA ARG A 8 -9.25 2.44 14.26
C ARG A 8 -9.92 1.68 13.13
N ARG A 9 -10.58 0.55 13.43
CA ARG A 9 -11.38 -0.18 12.44
C ARG A 9 -12.50 0.70 11.89
N THR A 10 -13.22 1.40 12.77
CA THR A 10 -14.26 2.34 12.38
C THR A 10 -13.69 3.45 11.49
N ILE A 11 -12.57 4.06 11.87
CA ILE A 11 -11.90 5.11 11.08
C ILE A 11 -11.52 4.58 9.69
N ALA A 12 -10.91 3.39 9.61
CA ALA A 12 -10.55 2.79 8.34
C ALA A 12 -11.76 2.59 7.43
N LEU A 13 -12.86 2.06 7.97
CA LEU A 13 -14.09 1.80 7.21
C LEU A 13 -14.82 3.08 6.76
N GLU A 14 -14.73 4.16 7.54
CA GLU A 14 -15.27 5.48 7.19
C GLU A 14 -14.39 6.25 6.20
N THR A 15 -13.11 5.89 6.08
CA THR A 15 -12.17 6.59 5.20
C THR A 15 -12.44 6.24 3.74
N THR A 16 -12.47 7.25 2.87
CA THR A 16 -12.56 7.08 1.41
C THR A 16 -11.40 6.23 0.91
N GLY A 17 -11.69 5.21 0.11
CA GLY A 17 -10.68 4.28 -0.45
C GLY A 17 -11.29 2.93 -0.80
N PHE A 18 -10.50 2.07 -1.43
CA PHE A 18 -10.98 0.88 -2.13
C PHE A 18 -10.68 -0.44 -1.40
N MET A 19 -9.88 -0.40 -0.32
CA MET A 19 -9.52 -1.61 0.45
C MET A 19 -10.75 -2.25 1.12
N PRO A 20 -11.12 -3.49 0.77
CA PRO A 20 -12.15 -4.26 1.47
C PRO A 20 -11.69 -4.60 2.90
N GLU A 21 -12.66 -4.69 3.81
CA GLU A 21 -12.39 -4.95 5.24
C GLU A 21 -11.57 -6.23 5.47
N VAL A 22 -11.94 -7.32 4.78
CA VAL A 22 -11.25 -8.62 4.93
C VAL A 22 -9.81 -8.59 4.39
N GLU A 23 -9.56 -7.78 3.37
CA GLU A 23 -8.22 -7.60 2.80
C GLU A 23 -7.38 -6.67 3.69
N GLY A 24 -7.99 -5.63 4.28
CA GLY A 24 -7.35 -4.80 5.30
C GLY A 24 -6.89 -5.61 6.51
N ASP A 25 -7.72 -6.53 7.01
CA ASP A 25 -7.34 -7.43 8.10
C ASP A 25 -6.21 -8.39 7.70
N ALA A 26 -6.23 -8.89 6.46
CA ALA A 26 -5.14 -9.71 5.93
C ALA A 26 -3.82 -8.92 5.80
N LEU A 27 -3.89 -7.67 5.35
CA LEU A 27 -2.75 -6.75 5.29
C LEU A 27 -2.16 -6.50 6.70
N PHE A 28 -3.02 -6.22 7.68
CA PHE A 28 -2.63 -6.04 9.08
C PHE A 28 -1.88 -7.26 9.62
N VAL A 29 -2.40 -8.47 9.39
CA VAL A 29 -1.77 -9.73 9.83
C VAL A 29 -0.42 -9.94 9.13
N ALA A 30 -0.34 -9.67 7.82
CA ALA A 30 0.91 -9.76 7.06
C ALA A 30 1.97 -8.79 7.62
N ALA A 31 1.58 -7.56 7.93
CA ALA A 31 2.48 -6.56 8.50
C ALA A 31 2.99 -6.94 9.90
N LEU A 32 2.13 -7.50 10.76
CA LEU A 32 2.56 -8.04 12.05
C LEU A 32 3.58 -9.18 11.89
N ALA A 33 3.37 -10.05 10.90
CA ALA A 33 4.32 -11.13 10.59
C ALA A 33 5.66 -10.59 10.10
N ALA A 34 5.65 -9.60 9.18
CA ALA A 34 6.85 -8.94 8.69
C ALA A 34 7.66 -8.28 9.81
N GLY A 35 7.01 -7.50 10.68
CA GLY A 35 7.68 -6.84 11.81
C GLY A 35 8.25 -7.82 12.83
N LYS A 36 7.67 -9.03 12.94
CA LYS A 36 8.21 -10.09 13.80
C LYS A 36 9.46 -10.76 13.18
N VAL A 37 9.46 -10.96 11.86
CA VAL A 37 10.58 -11.62 11.13
C VAL A 37 11.74 -10.64 10.92
N CYS A 38 11.43 -9.37 10.63
CA CYS A 38 12.42 -8.32 10.35
C CYS A 38 12.27 -7.19 11.39
N PRO A 39 12.59 -7.41 12.67
CA PRO A 39 12.35 -6.43 13.74
C PRO A 39 13.18 -5.17 13.54
N GLY A 40 12.53 -4.01 13.73
CA GLY A 40 13.17 -2.69 13.62
C GLY A 40 13.35 -2.18 12.19
N LEU A 41 13.14 -2.99 11.16
CA LEU A 41 13.12 -2.51 9.78
C LEU A 41 11.80 -1.78 9.50
N PRO A 42 11.84 -0.65 8.75
CA PRO A 42 10.64 0.07 8.36
C PRO A 42 9.77 -0.71 7.36
N MET A 43 8.55 -0.24 7.21
CA MET A 43 7.60 -0.72 6.22
C MET A 43 7.29 0.40 5.22
N VAL A 44 6.92 0.05 4.00
CA VAL A 44 6.60 1.00 2.93
C VAL A 44 5.27 0.65 2.28
N GLU A 45 4.43 1.64 2.08
CA GLU A 45 3.19 1.60 1.31
C GLU A 45 3.35 2.48 0.08
N ILE A 46 3.00 1.97 -1.09
CA ILE A 46 2.98 2.68 -2.36
C ILE A 46 1.52 2.85 -2.78
N GLY A 47 1.07 4.10 -2.86
CA GLY A 47 -0.34 4.42 -3.08
C GLY A 47 -1.13 4.38 -1.76
N SER A 48 -1.23 5.52 -1.10
CA SER A 48 -1.94 5.63 0.20
C SER A 48 -3.30 6.31 0.09
N TYR A 49 -3.54 7.06 -1.01
CA TYR A 49 -4.79 7.79 -1.29
C TYR A 49 -5.25 8.63 -0.10
N CYS A 50 -6.44 8.34 0.48
CA CYS A 50 -6.95 9.01 1.69
C CYS A 50 -6.57 8.30 3.00
N GLY A 51 -5.77 7.22 2.94
CA GLY A 51 -5.21 6.53 4.11
C GLY A 51 -6.03 5.36 4.65
N ARG A 52 -7.00 4.82 3.87
CA ARG A 52 -7.84 3.71 4.31
C ARG A 52 -7.00 2.46 4.64
N SER A 53 -6.21 1.94 3.72
CA SER A 53 -5.26 0.84 3.90
C SER A 53 -4.19 1.17 4.94
N THR A 54 -3.72 2.42 4.92
CA THR A 54 -2.69 2.92 5.83
C THR A 54 -3.10 2.81 7.31
N VAL A 55 -4.40 2.87 7.64
CA VAL A 55 -4.85 2.68 9.04
C VAL A 55 -4.57 1.26 9.52
N TRP A 56 -4.85 0.22 8.72
CA TRP A 56 -4.49 -1.17 9.06
C TRP A 56 -2.98 -1.36 9.13
N PHE A 57 -2.29 -0.89 8.10
CA PHE A 57 -0.85 -1.07 7.98
C PHE A 57 -0.08 -0.30 9.05
N GLY A 58 -0.42 0.97 9.29
CA GLY A 58 0.17 1.81 10.32
C GLY A 58 -0.10 1.32 11.74
N ALA A 59 -1.29 0.76 12.00
CA ALA A 59 -1.59 0.15 13.29
C ALA A 59 -0.69 -1.08 13.56
N ALA A 60 -0.43 -1.90 12.54
CA ALA A 60 0.51 -3.02 12.65
C ALA A 60 1.95 -2.52 12.86
N ALA A 61 2.40 -1.52 12.10
CA ALA A 61 3.72 -0.91 12.27
C ALA A 61 3.92 -0.35 13.69
N GLN A 62 2.90 0.30 14.26
CA GLN A 62 2.95 0.81 15.63
C GLN A 62 3.08 -0.33 16.66
N ILE A 63 2.35 -1.44 16.49
CA ILE A 63 2.46 -2.61 17.36
C ILE A 63 3.86 -3.23 17.26
N CYS A 64 4.46 -3.24 16.06
CA CYS A 64 5.81 -3.73 15.83
C CYS A 64 6.90 -2.74 16.27
N ASN A 65 6.53 -1.56 16.78
CA ASN A 65 7.44 -0.48 17.16
C ASN A 65 8.40 -0.09 16.02
N THR A 66 7.84 0.05 14.81
CA THR A 66 8.57 0.50 13.62
C THR A 66 7.80 1.61 12.90
N LEU A 67 8.42 2.20 11.87
CA LEU A 67 7.82 3.25 11.04
C LEU A 67 7.19 2.65 9.78
N LEU A 68 6.08 3.25 9.34
CA LEU A 68 5.51 3.07 8.02
C LEU A 68 5.75 4.34 7.20
N PHE A 69 6.35 4.21 6.03
CA PHE A 69 6.50 5.27 5.06
C PHE A 69 5.40 5.11 4.00
N ALA A 70 4.45 6.04 3.98
CA ALA A 70 3.36 6.09 3.01
C ALA A 70 3.79 7.00 1.85
N VAL A 71 4.13 6.38 0.72
CA VAL A 71 4.62 7.05 -0.49
C VAL A 71 3.48 7.23 -1.46
N ASP A 72 3.13 8.47 -1.76
CA ASP A 72 2.07 8.83 -2.70
C ASP A 72 2.30 10.26 -3.23
N HIS A 73 1.99 10.53 -4.48
CA HIS A 73 2.02 11.88 -5.03
C HIS A 73 0.72 12.67 -4.73
N HIS A 74 -0.29 12.01 -4.21
CA HIS A 74 -1.59 12.54 -3.80
C HIS A 74 -2.40 13.26 -4.89
N GLY A 75 -2.02 13.08 -6.15
CA GLY A 75 -2.74 13.60 -7.32
C GLY A 75 -3.73 12.61 -7.94
N GLY A 76 -3.83 11.40 -7.37
CA GLY A 76 -4.63 10.29 -7.89
C GLY A 76 -4.06 9.66 -9.16
N SER A 77 -4.40 8.39 -9.42
CA SER A 77 -4.08 7.69 -10.66
C SER A 77 -4.93 8.22 -11.84
N GLU A 78 -4.70 7.70 -13.05
CA GLU A 78 -5.51 8.03 -14.22
C GLU A 78 -7.01 7.78 -13.97
N GLU A 79 -7.35 6.69 -13.30
CA GLU A 79 -8.71 6.26 -13.01
C GLU A 79 -9.48 7.22 -12.08
N ASN A 80 -8.77 8.07 -11.34
CA ASN A 80 -9.35 9.07 -10.44
C ASN A 80 -9.57 10.43 -11.10
N GLN A 81 -9.10 10.64 -12.34
CA GLN A 81 -9.20 11.93 -13.02
C GLN A 81 -10.63 12.21 -13.52
N ILE A 82 -10.91 13.47 -13.83
CA ILE A 82 -12.23 13.91 -14.33
C ILE A 82 -12.59 13.10 -15.58
N GLY A 83 -13.78 12.50 -15.55
CA GLY A 83 -14.31 11.70 -16.68
C GLY A 83 -14.06 10.18 -16.54
N TRP A 84 -13.35 9.77 -15.52
CA TRP A 84 -13.12 8.35 -15.21
C TRP A 84 -14.04 7.86 -14.09
N GLU A 85 -14.20 6.54 -13.98
CA GLU A 85 -15.17 5.87 -13.12
C GLU A 85 -14.95 6.19 -11.61
N TRP A 86 -13.70 6.32 -11.19
CA TRP A 86 -13.33 6.50 -9.78
C TRP A 86 -13.04 7.97 -9.42
N HIS A 87 -13.54 8.92 -10.24
CA HIS A 87 -13.42 10.33 -9.92
C HIS A 87 -14.31 10.74 -8.75
N ASP A 88 -13.70 11.28 -7.69
CA ASP A 88 -14.43 11.85 -6.55
C ASP A 88 -14.23 13.39 -6.52
N PRO A 89 -15.27 14.17 -6.86
CA PRO A 89 -15.18 15.63 -6.88
C PRO A 89 -14.94 16.24 -5.49
N THR A 90 -15.19 15.50 -4.40
CA THR A 90 -14.94 15.99 -3.03
C THR A 90 -13.45 16.03 -2.67
N LEU A 91 -12.60 15.37 -3.47
CA LEU A 91 -11.16 15.34 -3.32
C LEU A 91 -10.44 16.34 -4.25
N VAL A 92 -11.19 17.13 -5.02
CA VAL A 92 -10.62 18.18 -5.87
C VAL A 92 -10.35 19.43 -5.04
N ASP A 93 -9.13 19.92 -5.09
CA ASP A 93 -8.75 21.20 -4.51
C ASP A 93 -9.37 22.34 -5.32
N GLU A 94 -10.25 23.12 -4.70
CA GLU A 94 -10.99 24.22 -5.35
C GLU A 94 -10.07 25.30 -5.92
N SER A 95 -8.88 25.49 -5.35
CA SER A 95 -7.94 26.54 -5.77
C SER A 95 -7.14 26.16 -7.02
N THR A 96 -6.86 24.87 -7.21
CA THR A 96 -6.08 24.36 -8.34
C THR A 96 -6.91 23.65 -9.39
N GLY A 97 -8.11 23.18 -9.02
CA GLY A 97 -8.96 22.33 -9.85
C GLY A 97 -8.39 20.90 -10.05
N GLN A 98 -7.37 20.51 -9.28
CA GLN A 98 -6.74 19.21 -9.35
C GLN A 98 -7.11 18.34 -8.15
N LEU A 99 -7.12 17.03 -8.34
CA LEU A 99 -7.31 16.08 -7.24
C LEU A 99 -6.14 16.20 -6.25
N ASN A 100 -6.47 16.26 -4.95
CA ASN A 100 -5.49 16.34 -3.86
C ASN A 100 -5.99 15.55 -2.65
N THR A 101 -5.46 14.34 -2.48
CA THR A 101 -5.84 13.45 -1.37
C THR A 101 -5.05 13.72 -0.09
N LEU A 102 -3.96 14.50 -0.14
CA LEU A 102 -3.07 14.74 0.99
C LEU A 102 -3.77 15.27 2.26
N PRO A 103 -4.63 16.31 2.19
CA PRO A 103 -5.33 16.79 3.39
C PRO A 103 -6.24 15.75 4.03
N HIS A 104 -6.85 14.89 3.20
CA HIS A 104 -7.70 13.79 3.65
C HIS A 104 -6.88 12.70 4.34
N PHE A 105 -5.73 12.34 3.76
CA PHE A 105 -4.76 11.42 4.33
C PHE A 105 -4.26 11.88 5.70
N GLU A 106 -3.79 13.12 5.80
CA GLU A 106 -3.31 13.69 7.08
C GLU A 106 -4.39 13.70 8.16
N LYS A 107 -5.63 14.05 7.79
CA LYS A 107 -6.78 13.98 8.69
C LYS A 107 -7.05 12.56 9.16
N THR A 108 -6.95 11.56 8.27
CA THR A 108 -7.13 10.14 8.61
C THR A 108 -6.05 9.70 9.59
N MET A 109 -4.78 10.00 9.33
CA MET A 109 -3.67 9.65 10.21
C MET A 109 -3.80 10.29 11.60
N SER A 110 -4.23 11.54 11.65
CA SER A 110 -4.49 12.24 12.90
C SER A 110 -5.63 11.60 13.70
N ARG A 111 -6.77 11.29 13.06
CA ARG A 111 -7.92 10.62 13.68
C ARG A 111 -7.53 9.23 14.22
N ALA A 112 -6.73 8.48 13.46
CA ALA A 112 -6.28 7.14 13.84
C ALA A 112 -5.18 7.14 14.92
N GLY A 113 -4.63 8.30 15.31
CA GLY A 113 -3.51 8.40 16.24
C GLY A 113 -2.23 7.73 15.70
N LEU A 114 -1.95 7.92 14.42
CA LEU A 114 -0.84 7.29 13.71
C LEU A 114 0.24 8.27 13.22
N THR A 115 0.11 9.57 13.48
CA THR A 115 1.04 10.62 13.01
C THR A 115 2.50 10.41 13.42
N GLU A 116 2.73 9.77 14.59
CA GLU A 116 4.09 9.45 15.04
C GLU A 116 4.66 8.16 14.43
N THR A 117 3.81 7.33 13.84
CA THR A 117 4.19 6.03 13.26
C THR A 117 4.29 6.09 11.75
N VAL A 118 3.35 6.80 11.12
CA VAL A 118 3.28 6.94 9.67
C VAL A 118 4.02 8.21 9.25
N ARG A 119 4.93 8.06 8.30
CA ARG A 119 5.67 9.15 7.65
C ARG A 119 5.10 9.35 6.26
N THR A 120 4.42 10.46 6.05
CA THR A 120 3.94 10.87 4.73
C THR A 120 5.13 11.23 3.85
N VAL A 121 5.25 10.59 2.70
CA VAL A 121 6.31 10.86 1.71
C VAL A 121 5.64 11.23 0.39
N VAL A 122 5.56 12.53 0.13
CA VAL A 122 4.90 13.05 -1.08
C VAL A 122 5.86 12.98 -2.26
N GLY A 123 5.54 12.18 -3.27
CA GLY A 123 6.37 12.09 -4.47
C GLY A 123 6.09 10.85 -5.31
N ASP A 124 6.81 10.78 -6.42
CA ASP A 124 6.82 9.65 -7.34
C ASP A 124 7.59 8.47 -6.75
N SER A 125 6.95 7.32 -6.70
CA SER A 125 7.45 6.14 -6.00
C SER A 125 8.81 5.65 -6.50
N PRO A 126 9.07 5.49 -7.81
CA PRO A 126 10.40 5.13 -8.30
C PRO A 126 11.49 6.17 -7.96
N THR A 127 11.13 7.45 -7.99
CA THR A 127 12.07 8.53 -7.62
C THR A 127 12.46 8.43 -6.15
N ILE A 128 11.51 8.21 -5.25
CA ILE A 128 11.76 8.01 -3.83
C ILE A 128 12.63 6.77 -3.61
N ALA A 129 12.29 5.64 -4.26
CA ALA A 129 13.06 4.40 -4.16
C ALA A 129 14.53 4.57 -4.59
N SER A 130 14.79 5.40 -5.60
CA SER A 130 16.16 5.63 -6.10
C SER A 130 17.11 6.23 -5.04
N THR A 131 16.56 6.87 -4.02
CA THR A 131 17.30 7.46 -2.90
C THR A 131 17.21 6.63 -1.61
N TRP A 132 16.44 5.54 -1.63
CA TRP A 132 16.25 4.68 -0.48
C TRP A 132 17.43 3.74 -0.29
N THR A 133 18.00 3.69 0.92
CA THR A 133 19.26 2.97 1.16
C THR A 133 19.17 1.83 2.17
N GLN A 134 18.07 1.72 2.91
CA GLN A 134 17.91 0.69 3.94
C GLN A 134 16.99 -0.45 3.49
N GLU A 135 17.13 -1.61 4.11
CA GLU A 135 16.17 -2.70 3.93
C GLU A 135 14.83 -2.36 4.59
N ILE A 136 13.77 -2.96 4.07
CA ILE A 136 12.40 -2.82 4.58
C ILE A 136 11.84 -4.19 4.98
N ALA A 137 11.05 -4.22 6.05
CA ALA A 137 10.37 -5.45 6.49
C ALA A 137 9.24 -5.85 5.56
N MET A 138 8.54 -4.87 4.99
CA MET A 138 7.40 -5.08 4.12
C MET A 138 7.25 -3.93 3.14
N CYS A 139 6.93 -4.27 1.89
CA CYS A 139 6.43 -3.35 0.87
C CYS A 139 4.99 -3.76 0.53
N PHE A 140 4.07 -2.81 0.59
CA PHE A 140 2.70 -2.97 0.09
C PHE A 140 2.54 -2.07 -1.14
N ILE A 141 2.19 -2.65 -2.28
CA ILE A 141 1.98 -1.94 -3.55
C ILE A 141 0.48 -1.91 -3.85
N ASP A 142 -0.07 -0.71 -3.83
CA ASP A 142 -1.48 -0.36 -4.08
C ASP A 142 -1.56 0.95 -4.89
N GLY A 143 -0.65 1.09 -5.86
CA GLY A 143 -0.52 2.28 -6.70
C GLY A 143 -1.39 2.25 -7.95
N GLY A 144 -1.04 3.05 -8.96
CA GLY A 144 -1.79 3.13 -10.21
C GLY A 144 -1.74 1.85 -11.04
N HIS A 145 -2.81 1.57 -11.80
CA HIS A 145 -2.99 0.33 -12.55
C HIS A 145 -2.54 0.42 -14.03
N ALA A 146 -1.88 1.50 -14.44
CA ALA A 146 -1.19 1.52 -15.72
C ALA A 146 0.00 0.55 -15.69
N ARG A 147 0.24 -0.18 -16.80
CA ARG A 147 1.26 -1.25 -16.84
C ARG A 147 2.66 -0.77 -16.48
N ASP A 148 3.05 0.38 -17.00
CA ASP A 148 4.35 0.99 -16.76
C ASP A 148 4.48 1.47 -15.30
N VAL A 149 3.41 1.99 -14.69
CA VAL A 149 3.38 2.40 -13.28
C VAL A 149 3.58 1.18 -12.39
N ALA A 150 2.78 0.13 -12.56
CA ALA A 150 2.88 -1.10 -11.78
C ALA A 150 4.26 -1.78 -11.92
N ALA A 151 4.79 -1.86 -13.17
CA ALA A 151 6.10 -2.43 -13.42
C ALA A 151 7.22 -1.63 -12.75
N ASN A 152 7.16 -0.29 -12.82
CA ASN A 152 8.16 0.60 -12.23
C ASN A 152 8.13 0.54 -10.69
N ASP A 153 6.96 0.53 -10.08
CA ASP A 153 6.83 0.40 -8.63
C ASP A 153 7.46 -0.91 -8.14
N TYR A 154 7.13 -2.03 -8.76
CA TYR A 154 7.74 -3.31 -8.41
C TYR A 154 9.25 -3.32 -8.64
N ALA A 155 9.72 -2.86 -9.79
CA ALA A 155 11.15 -2.83 -10.11
C ALA A 155 11.95 -1.97 -9.11
N ALA A 156 11.38 -0.85 -8.69
CA ALA A 156 12.01 0.09 -7.77
C ALA A 156 12.12 -0.47 -6.34
N TRP A 157 11.10 -1.17 -5.84
CA TRP A 157 11.03 -1.53 -4.42
C TRP A 157 11.37 -2.98 -4.09
N ASN A 158 11.26 -3.93 -5.04
CA ASN A 158 11.48 -5.36 -4.74
C ASN A 158 12.85 -5.66 -4.14
N GLY A 159 13.87 -4.93 -4.55
CA GLY A 159 15.26 -5.08 -4.08
C GLY A 159 15.48 -4.64 -2.64
N HIS A 160 14.65 -3.76 -2.10
CA HIS A 160 14.78 -3.24 -0.73
C HIS A 160 14.15 -4.15 0.33
N ILE A 161 13.26 -5.08 -0.05
CA ILE A 161 12.62 -5.99 0.89
C ILE A 161 13.68 -6.92 1.48
N ALA A 162 13.80 -7.00 2.79
CA ALA A 162 14.74 -7.87 3.47
C ALA A 162 14.46 -9.37 3.21
N LEU A 163 15.45 -10.22 3.37
CA LEU A 163 15.24 -11.67 3.32
C LEU A 163 14.28 -12.11 4.44
N GLY A 164 13.22 -12.83 4.07
CA GLY A 164 12.11 -13.17 4.97
C GLY A 164 11.07 -12.06 5.11
N GLY A 165 11.33 -10.87 4.57
CA GLY A 165 10.38 -9.77 4.49
C GLY A 165 9.23 -10.04 3.51
N ILE A 166 8.25 -9.16 3.48
CA ILE A 166 6.98 -9.36 2.79
C ILE A 166 6.80 -8.36 1.64
N LEU A 167 6.37 -8.87 0.49
CA LEU A 167 5.74 -8.13 -0.59
C LEU A 167 4.22 -8.40 -0.54
N ALA A 168 3.42 -7.37 -0.33
CA ALA A 168 1.97 -7.43 -0.49
C ALA A 168 1.55 -6.62 -1.72
N ILE A 169 0.55 -7.11 -2.46
CA ILE A 169 0.09 -6.52 -3.72
C ILE A 169 -1.43 -6.52 -3.70
N HIS A 170 -2.03 -5.35 -3.92
CA HIS A 170 -3.47 -5.22 -4.06
C HIS A 170 -3.92 -5.36 -5.52
N ASP A 171 -5.22 -5.53 -5.73
CA ASP A 171 -5.90 -5.63 -7.04
C ASP A 171 -5.32 -6.69 -7.99
N VAL A 172 -4.85 -7.80 -7.41
CA VAL A 172 -4.37 -8.95 -8.19
C VAL A 172 -5.55 -9.81 -8.63
N PHE A 173 -6.09 -9.53 -9.82
CA PHE A 173 -7.17 -10.29 -10.44
C PHE A 173 -6.61 -11.25 -11.48
N THR A 174 -6.85 -12.55 -11.29
CA THR A 174 -6.44 -13.58 -12.28
C THR A 174 -7.42 -13.70 -13.45
N ASP A 175 -8.66 -13.22 -13.27
CA ASP A 175 -9.69 -13.14 -14.29
C ASP A 175 -9.82 -11.68 -14.76
N PRO A 176 -9.57 -11.38 -16.05
CA PRO A 176 -9.70 -10.02 -16.59
C PRO A 176 -11.11 -9.42 -16.47
N ALA A 177 -12.14 -10.24 -16.27
CA ALA A 177 -13.49 -9.76 -16.07
C ALA A 177 -13.70 -9.12 -14.67
N LEU A 178 -12.80 -9.36 -13.72
CA LEU A 178 -12.91 -8.88 -12.34
C LEU A 178 -12.16 -7.58 -12.07
N GLY A 179 -11.21 -7.19 -12.93
CA GLY A 179 -10.44 -5.96 -12.74
C GLY A 179 -9.22 -5.82 -13.63
N GLY A 180 -8.49 -4.75 -13.45
CA GLY A 180 -7.26 -4.44 -14.18
C GLY A 180 -6.19 -5.51 -14.02
N GLN A 181 -5.40 -5.76 -15.08
CA GLN A 181 -4.45 -6.87 -15.11
C GLN A 181 -3.01 -6.47 -14.75
N ALA A 182 -2.71 -5.17 -14.65
CA ALA A 182 -1.34 -4.74 -14.42
C ALA A 182 -0.76 -5.22 -13.07
N PRO A 183 -1.44 -5.16 -11.91
CA PRO A 183 -0.90 -5.72 -10.68
C PRO A 183 -0.64 -7.23 -10.77
N TYR A 184 -1.49 -7.97 -11.50
CA TYR A 184 -1.30 -9.40 -11.70
C TYR A 184 -0.09 -9.69 -12.59
N GLU A 185 -0.02 -9.07 -13.77
CA GLU A 185 0.99 -9.38 -14.78
C GLU A 185 2.35 -8.77 -14.45
N GLU A 186 2.39 -7.48 -14.08
CA GLU A 186 3.62 -6.71 -13.93
C GLU A 186 4.25 -6.81 -12.53
N ILE A 187 3.44 -7.13 -11.49
CA ILE A 187 3.96 -7.26 -10.13
C ILE A 187 3.96 -8.72 -9.68
N TYR A 188 2.77 -9.35 -9.59
CA TYR A 188 2.65 -10.68 -9.00
C TYR A 188 3.38 -11.75 -9.82
N LEU A 189 3.12 -11.85 -11.14
CA LEU A 189 3.83 -12.81 -12.00
C LEU A 189 5.32 -12.50 -12.12
N ALA A 190 5.72 -11.23 -12.17
CA ALA A 190 7.13 -10.85 -12.17
C ALA A 190 7.84 -11.28 -10.88
N ALA A 191 7.21 -11.08 -9.71
CA ALA A 191 7.74 -11.54 -8.42
C ALA A 191 7.90 -13.07 -8.40
N LYS A 192 6.88 -13.81 -8.83
CA LYS A 192 6.92 -15.29 -8.92
C LYS A 192 8.00 -15.79 -9.85
N ASN A 193 8.07 -15.24 -11.04
CA ASN A 193 9.03 -15.64 -12.09
C ASN A 193 10.47 -15.28 -11.74
N SER A 194 10.69 -14.28 -10.87
CA SER A 194 12.03 -13.94 -10.38
C SER A 194 12.70 -15.05 -9.56
N GLY A 195 11.90 -15.96 -9.00
CA GLY A 195 12.35 -16.97 -8.04
C GLY A 195 12.81 -16.40 -6.70
N LYS A 196 12.62 -15.09 -6.46
CA LYS A 196 12.99 -14.42 -5.21
C LYS A 196 11.87 -14.42 -4.18
N PHE A 197 10.62 -14.64 -4.60
CA PHE A 197 9.43 -14.54 -3.75
C PHE A 197 8.62 -15.86 -3.81
N ALA A 198 8.08 -16.26 -2.65
CA ALA A 198 7.17 -17.38 -2.51
C ALA A 198 5.83 -16.93 -1.94
N ASP A 199 4.72 -17.52 -2.41
CA ASP A 199 3.38 -17.22 -1.90
C ASP A 199 3.24 -17.56 -0.42
N VAL A 200 2.56 -16.68 0.33
CA VAL A 200 2.17 -16.89 1.73
C VAL A 200 0.66 -17.00 1.83
N SER A 201 -0.09 -16.05 1.29
CA SER A 201 -1.55 -16.03 1.34
C SER A 201 -2.17 -15.24 0.19
N ALA A 202 -3.47 -15.51 -0.04
CA ALA A 202 -4.34 -14.76 -0.93
C ALA A 202 -5.68 -14.53 -0.22
N THR A 203 -6.17 -13.28 -0.22
CA THR A 203 -7.45 -12.88 0.36
C THR A 203 -8.08 -11.88 -0.59
N GLY A 204 -9.22 -12.21 -1.20
CA GLY A 204 -9.80 -11.38 -2.26
C GLY A 204 -8.79 -11.08 -3.37
N SER A 205 -8.53 -9.81 -3.63
CA SER A 205 -7.53 -9.35 -4.58
C SER A 205 -6.13 -9.19 -3.98
N LEU A 206 -5.97 -9.21 -2.66
CA LEU A 206 -4.69 -9.09 -1.98
C LEU A 206 -3.86 -10.37 -2.14
N ARG A 207 -2.58 -10.23 -2.52
CA ARG A 207 -1.58 -11.30 -2.53
C ARG A 207 -0.44 -10.93 -1.58
N VAL A 208 -0.02 -11.92 -0.80
CA VAL A 208 1.10 -11.78 0.15
C VAL A 208 2.17 -12.80 -0.21
N LEU A 209 3.38 -12.31 -0.45
CA LEU A 209 4.55 -13.11 -0.77
C LEU A 209 5.66 -12.82 0.24
N THR A 210 6.53 -13.80 0.50
CA THR A 210 7.74 -13.61 1.30
C THR A 210 8.98 -13.70 0.43
N ARG A 211 9.99 -12.85 0.72
CA ARG A 211 11.29 -12.90 0.04
C ARG A 211 12.10 -14.09 0.54
N VAL A 212 12.51 -14.97 -0.37
CA VAL A 212 13.23 -16.21 -0.08
C VAL A 212 14.68 -16.22 -0.60
N LYS A 213 15.06 -15.21 -1.44
CA LYS A 213 16.41 -15.02 -2.00
C LYS A 213 16.75 -13.55 -2.16
#